data_6627bbc4950cd51cad84f56a78dc7dd8
#
_entry.id   6627bbc4950cd51cad84f56a78dc7dd8
#
_cell.length_a   1.000
_cell.length_b   1.000
_cell.length_c   1.000
_cell.angle_alpha   90.00
_cell.angle_beta   90.00
_cell.angle_gamma   90.00
#
_symmetry.space_group_name_H-M   'P 1'
#
loop_
_entity.id
_entity.type
_entity.pdbx_description
1 polymer ?
#
loop_
_entity_poly.entity_id
_entity_poly.type
_entity_poly.pdbx_seq_one_letter_code
_entity_poly.pdbx_strand_id
1 'polypeptide(L)'
;MSLLLGVTSCHWFNPDDEVVYDRTVLAYIAAENSLSYGAFHEQDIDEMLQAAGDIPANSRLLIYLDDTSNPRILSIEQQSGRRPTSRVVHEYSEEQNSGDVETLRTVMEWVCDHYPSSSYGLIFWSHGDAWLPAKAVPQRSICIDNGRNNYSNSGSKMDIADVADVLDGFPCLEFILFDACFMQAVEVAYELRHVTRHVIASPAEIPNPGAPYERMVKPFFSVPFDGAEVVEQYYRMYNDSVISVFGYGSDRYGVSLSVIDCSRLDALADATAEMVTKYVSRDEATDLKGIQRYYPLSSKSRPEFYDMNGYMRRLIKDEADYVRWKSVFDLAVPYARSTAWWYSNDAYTQRVDLDNYGGVSCYVPQDRSIYDGLNEKFRTTSWYVAAGWQEVGW
;
A
#
# COMPACT_ATOMS: atom_id res chain seq x y z
N MET A 1 -45.43 46.99 16.64
CA MET A 1 -45.97 45.68 16.24
C MET A 1 -45.36 45.38 14.86
N SER A 2 -44.18 44.76 14.84
CA SER A 2 -43.49 44.38 13.61
C SER A 2 -43.62 42.89 13.38
N LEU A 3 -44.29 42.54 12.29
CA LEU A 3 -44.37 41.13 11.83
C LEU A 3 -43.01 40.68 11.25
N LEU A 4 -42.40 39.68 11.86
CA LEU A 4 -41.34 38.91 11.22
C LEU A 4 -41.99 37.88 10.29
N LEU A 5 -41.82 38.08 8.99
CA LEU A 5 -42.07 37.05 7.97
C LEU A 5 -40.89 36.08 7.97
N GLY A 6 -41.13 34.88 8.46
CA GLY A 6 -40.21 33.76 8.32
C GLY A 6 -40.21 33.28 6.87
N VAL A 7 -39.07 33.43 6.19
CA VAL A 7 -38.83 32.82 4.86
C VAL A 7 -38.38 31.39 5.10
N THR A 8 -39.28 30.43 4.93
CA THR A 8 -38.93 29.02 4.80
C THR A 8 -38.37 28.81 3.39
N SER A 9 -37.05 28.74 3.29
CA SER A 9 -36.39 28.30 2.08
C SER A 9 -36.67 26.80 1.85
N CYS A 10 -37.66 26.49 1.03
CA CYS A 10 -37.75 25.16 0.44
C CYS A 10 -36.61 25.02 -0.57
N HIS A 11 -35.58 24.25 -0.22
CA HIS A 11 -34.62 23.78 -1.22
C HIS A 11 -35.39 22.88 -2.19
N TRP A 12 -35.64 23.39 -3.36
CA TRP A 12 -36.09 22.57 -4.49
C TRP A 12 -34.88 21.73 -4.89
N PHE A 13 -35.01 20.39 -4.76
CA PHE A 13 -34.08 19.44 -5.37
C PHE A 13 -34.09 19.70 -6.89
N ASN A 14 -32.99 20.23 -7.41
CA ASN A 14 -32.77 20.26 -8.84
C ASN A 14 -32.33 18.85 -9.26
N PRO A 15 -33.04 18.15 -10.19
CA PRO A 15 -32.63 16.81 -10.63
C PRO A 15 -31.26 16.78 -11.34
N ASP A 16 -30.68 17.93 -11.63
CA ASP A 16 -29.36 18.10 -12.24
C ASP A 16 -28.24 18.38 -11.21
N ASP A 17 -28.53 18.39 -9.89
CA ASP A 17 -27.50 18.46 -8.86
C ASP A 17 -26.77 17.10 -8.81
N GLU A 18 -25.57 17.07 -9.31
CA GLU A 18 -24.67 15.91 -9.27
C GLU A 18 -24.47 15.46 -7.82
N VAL A 19 -24.79 14.21 -7.52
CA VAL A 19 -24.64 13.67 -6.18
C VAL A 19 -23.15 13.51 -5.88
N VAL A 20 -22.61 14.38 -5.02
CA VAL A 20 -21.23 14.28 -4.54
C VAL A 20 -21.20 13.46 -3.26
N TYR A 21 -20.43 12.40 -3.23
CA TYR A 21 -20.24 11.57 -2.04
C TYR A 21 -19.20 12.15 -1.09
N ASP A 22 -19.27 11.79 0.18
CA ASP A 22 -18.26 12.20 1.17
C ASP A 22 -16.94 11.49 0.89
N ARG A 23 -16.99 10.17 0.70
CA ARG A 23 -15.82 9.37 0.29
C ARG A 23 -16.21 8.17 -0.56
N THR A 24 -15.45 7.96 -1.63
CA THR A 24 -15.45 6.69 -2.37
C THR A 24 -14.13 5.98 -2.13
N VAL A 25 -14.20 4.72 -1.70
CA VAL A 25 -13.05 3.81 -1.60
C VAL A 25 -13.14 2.79 -2.71
N LEU A 26 -12.10 2.67 -3.52
CA LEU A 26 -11.96 1.67 -4.57
C LEU A 26 -10.97 0.60 -4.13
N ALA A 27 -11.41 -0.66 -4.07
CA ALA A 27 -10.53 -1.81 -4.02
C ALA A 27 -10.23 -2.28 -5.45
N TYR A 28 -9.00 -2.13 -5.90
CA TYR A 28 -8.52 -2.61 -7.20
C TYR A 28 -7.95 -4.02 -7.01
N ILE A 29 -8.76 -5.03 -7.33
CA ILE A 29 -8.43 -6.44 -7.13
C ILE A 29 -7.97 -7.04 -8.47
N ALA A 30 -6.63 -7.12 -8.63
CA ALA A 30 -5.98 -7.80 -9.75
C ALA A 30 -5.74 -9.27 -9.35
N ALA A 31 -6.70 -10.13 -9.71
CA ALA A 31 -6.74 -11.51 -9.25
C ALA A 31 -6.40 -12.56 -10.32
N GLU A 32 -6.04 -12.17 -11.55
CA GLU A 32 -5.59 -13.12 -12.57
C GLU A 32 -4.13 -13.57 -12.36
N ASN A 33 -3.88 -14.18 -11.19
CA ASN A 33 -2.57 -14.68 -10.78
C ASN A 33 -2.71 -15.85 -9.78
N SER A 34 -1.61 -16.25 -9.14
CA SER A 34 -1.61 -17.40 -8.20
C SER A 34 -2.50 -17.21 -6.96
N LEU A 35 -2.87 -15.98 -6.59
CA LEU A 35 -3.74 -15.73 -5.43
C LEU A 35 -5.19 -16.20 -5.68
N SER A 36 -5.64 -16.24 -6.94
CA SER A 36 -6.95 -16.78 -7.29
C SER A 36 -7.09 -18.26 -7.04
N TYR A 37 -5.98 -19.01 -7.05
CA TYR A 37 -6.02 -20.45 -6.79
C TYR A 37 -6.58 -20.79 -5.39
N GLY A 38 -6.33 -19.91 -4.41
CA GLY A 38 -6.87 -20.03 -3.06
C GLY A 38 -8.21 -19.34 -2.84
N ALA A 39 -8.79 -18.72 -3.89
CA ALA A 39 -10.01 -17.90 -3.79
C ALA A 39 -9.92 -16.80 -2.72
N PHE A 40 -8.72 -16.25 -2.46
CA PHE A 40 -8.51 -15.25 -1.40
C PHE A 40 -9.26 -13.95 -1.69
N HIS A 41 -9.32 -13.53 -2.95
CA HIS A 41 -10.12 -12.36 -3.35
C HIS A 41 -11.62 -12.53 -3.05
N GLU A 42 -12.18 -13.75 -3.16
CA GLU A 42 -13.59 -14.02 -2.82
C GLU A 42 -13.82 -13.90 -1.32
N GLN A 43 -12.86 -14.37 -0.49
CA GLN A 43 -12.92 -14.25 0.97
C GLN A 43 -12.88 -12.78 1.40
N ASP A 44 -11.98 -11.98 0.81
CA ASP A 44 -11.85 -10.57 1.12
C ASP A 44 -13.09 -9.77 0.69
N ILE A 45 -13.71 -10.11 -0.44
CA ILE A 45 -14.99 -9.54 -0.86
C ILE A 45 -16.11 -9.90 0.14
N ASP A 46 -16.14 -11.14 0.62
CA ASP A 46 -17.11 -11.57 1.63
C ASP A 46 -16.91 -10.82 2.96
N GLU A 47 -15.67 -10.52 3.36
CA GLU A 47 -15.36 -9.69 4.53
C GLU A 47 -15.82 -8.23 4.33
N MET A 48 -15.59 -7.65 3.15
CA MET A 48 -16.12 -6.32 2.82
C MET A 48 -17.66 -6.29 2.87
N LEU A 49 -18.32 -7.37 2.43
CA LEU A 49 -19.77 -7.52 2.53
C LEU A 49 -20.22 -7.61 3.98
N GLN A 50 -19.51 -8.33 4.84
CA GLN A 50 -19.84 -8.44 6.27
C GLN A 50 -19.81 -7.07 6.95
N ALA A 51 -18.87 -6.22 6.55
CA ALA A 51 -18.69 -4.86 7.07
C ALA A 51 -19.52 -3.78 6.33
N ALA A 52 -20.39 -4.14 5.39
CA ALA A 52 -21.16 -3.17 4.61
C ALA A 52 -21.98 -2.19 5.49
N GLY A 53 -22.37 -2.61 6.70
CA GLY A 53 -23.07 -1.77 7.68
C GLY A 53 -22.24 -0.61 8.23
N ASP A 54 -20.93 -0.66 8.10
CA ASP A 54 -20.00 0.37 8.55
C ASP A 54 -19.72 1.43 7.47
N ILE A 55 -20.21 1.23 6.25
CA ILE A 55 -20.10 2.23 5.17
C ILE A 55 -21.10 3.36 5.45
N PRO A 56 -20.65 4.63 5.58
CA PRO A 56 -21.57 5.75 5.78
C PRO A 56 -22.55 5.90 4.60
N ALA A 57 -23.77 6.37 4.89
CA ALA A 57 -24.85 6.46 3.90
C ALA A 57 -24.47 7.27 2.64
N ASN A 58 -23.68 8.33 2.82
CA ASN A 58 -23.19 9.19 1.73
C ASN A 58 -21.75 8.83 1.32
N SER A 59 -21.39 7.56 1.38
CA SER A 59 -20.07 7.05 0.96
C SER A 59 -20.22 5.76 0.18
N ARG A 60 -19.18 5.35 -0.54
CA ARG A 60 -19.22 4.14 -1.37
C ARG A 60 -17.95 3.32 -1.19
N LEU A 61 -18.14 2.00 -1.15
CA LEU A 61 -17.09 1.01 -1.34
C LEU A 61 -17.33 0.32 -2.67
N LEU A 62 -16.40 0.52 -3.59
CA LEU A 62 -16.40 -0.07 -4.92
C LEU A 62 -15.27 -1.08 -5.02
N ILE A 63 -15.46 -2.10 -5.86
CA ILE A 63 -14.45 -3.11 -6.13
C ILE A 63 -14.31 -3.23 -7.65
N TYR A 64 -13.17 -2.87 -8.21
CA TYR A 64 -12.77 -3.37 -9.52
C TYR A 64 -12.24 -4.77 -9.31
N LEU A 65 -12.82 -5.73 -10.02
CA LEU A 65 -12.46 -7.13 -9.92
C LEU A 65 -12.11 -7.68 -11.30
N ASP A 66 -10.87 -8.12 -11.42
CA ASP A 66 -10.34 -8.84 -12.56
C ASP A 66 -9.92 -10.24 -12.11
N ASP A 67 -10.82 -11.18 -12.36
CA ASP A 67 -10.69 -12.60 -12.02
C ASP A 67 -10.91 -13.46 -13.27
N THR A 68 -11.23 -14.73 -13.11
CA THR A 68 -11.52 -15.64 -14.22
C THR A 68 -12.79 -15.31 -15.01
N SER A 69 -13.57 -14.31 -14.56
CA SER A 69 -14.77 -13.81 -15.23
C SER A 69 -14.46 -12.52 -16.01
N ASN A 70 -15.48 -11.88 -16.61
CA ASN A 70 -15.25 -10.56 -17.21
C ASN A 70 -14.89 -9.53 -16.13
N PRO A 71 -13.91 -8.65 -16.39
CA PRO A 71 -13.57 -7.57 -15.50
C PRO A 71 -14.78 -6.68 -15.23
N ARG A 72 -14.97 -6.29 -13.98
CA ARG A 72 -16.19 -5.59 -13.56
C ARG A 72 -15.98 -4.70 -12.34
N ILE A 73 -16.85 -3.72 -12.20
CA ILE A 73 -16.92 -2.90 -10.99
C ILE A 73 -18.16 -3.28 -10.20
N LEU A 74 -17.95 -3.63 -8.95
CA LEU A 74 -18.99 -3.96 -7.98
C LEU A 74 -19.18 -2.79 -7.01
N SER A 75 -20.42 -2.53 -6.60
CA SER A 75 -20.75 -1.67 -5.46
C SER A 75 -21.20 -2.54 -4.30
N ILE A 76 -20.61 -2.35 -3.13
CA ILE A 76 -21.06 -2.96 -1.89
C ILE A 76 -22.29 -2.20 -1.40
N GLU A 77 -23.42 -2.91 -1.28
CA GLU A 77 -24.70 -2.30 -0.92
C GLU A 77 -25.25 -2.87 0.38
N GLN A 78 -25.52 -1.96 1.32
CA GLN A 78 -26.29 -2.30 2.50
C GLN A 78 -27.79 -2.30 2.16
N GLN A 79 -28.46 -3.40 2.42
CA GLN A 79 -29.92 -3.51 2.28
C GLN A 79 -30.58 -3.56 3.66
N SER A 80 -31.49 -2.61 3.93
CA SER A 80 -32.23 -2.59 5.19
C SER A 80 -33.01 -3.90 5.40
N GLY A 81 -32.71 -4.62 6.49
CA GLY A 81 -33.36 -5.88 6.84
C GLY A 81 -33.00 -7.10 5.98
N ARG A 82 -32.00 -7.00 5.11
CA ARG A 82 -31.49 -8.10 4.27
C ARG A 82 -29.99 -8.25 4.45
N ARG A 83 -29.44 -9.36 4.01
CA ARG A 83 -27.98 -9.53 3.90
C ARG A 83 -27.42 -8.52 2.92
N PRO A 84 -26.27 -7.90 3.24
CA PRO A 84 -25.55 -7.07 2.28
C PRO A 84 -25.27 -7.84 0.99
N THR A 85 -25.22 -7.13 -0.11
CA THR A 85 -24.93 -7.72 -1.44
C THR A 85 -23.97 -6.84 -2.20
N SER A 86 -23.21 -7.44 -3.11
CA SER A 86 -22.53 -6.69 -4.16
C SER A 86 -23.44 -6.61 -5.40
N ARG A 87 -23.40 -5.45 -6.06
CA ARG A 87 -24.10 -5.24 -7.32
C ARG A 87 -23.09 -4.85 -8.38
N VAL A 88 -23.10 -5.53 -9.52
CA VAL A 88 -22.35 -5.11 -10.70
C VAL A 88 -22.89 -3.76 -11.17
N VAL A 89 -22.05 -2.73 -11.13
CA VAL A 89 -22.38 -1.37 -11.58
C VAL A 89 -21.78 -1.07 -12.95
N HIS A 90 -20.72 -1.76 -13.32
CA HIS A 90 -20.11 -1.73 -14.65
C HIS A 90 -19.48 -3.08 -14.96
N GLU A 91 -19.57 -3.52 -16.21
CA GLU A 91 -18.92 -4.73 -16.70
C GLU A 91 -18.22 -4.40 -18.03
N TYR A 92 -16.97 -4.77 -18.13
CA TYR A 92 -16.19 -4.60 -19.35
C TYR A 92 -16.49 -5.75 -20.30
N SER A 93 -16.78 -5.42 -21.56
CA SER A 93 -17.13 -6.44 -22.57
C SER A 93 -15.94 -7.24 -23.08
N GLU A 94 -14.74 -6.73 -22.84
CA GLU A 94 -13.48 -7.33 -23.28
C GLU A 94 -12.58 -7.55 -22.07
N GLU A 95 -11.65 -8.49 -22.22
CA GLU A 95 -10.56 -8.72 -21.26
C GLU A 95 -9.81 -7.42 -21.00
N GLN A 96 -9.52 -7.14 -19.74
CA GLN A 96 -8.68 -6.06 -19.30
C GLN A 96 -7.38 -6.67 -18.78
N ASN A 97 -6.30 -5.92 -18.83
CA ASN A 97 -5.06 -6.30 -18.19
C ASN A 97 -4.91 -5.47 -16.92
N SER A 98 -5.25 -6.04 -15.77
CA SER A 98 -5.17 -5.34 -14.48
C SER A 98 -3.74 -5.04 -14.02
N GLY A 99 -2.75 -5.58 -14.72
CA GLY A 99 -1.33 -5.23 -14.57
C GLY A 99 -0.87 -4.11 -15.52
N ASP A 100 -1.78 -3.41 -16.20
CA ASP A 100 -1.50 -2.28 -17.09
C ASP A 100 -2.02 -0.97 -16.47
N VAL A 101 -1.19 0.06 -16.45
CA VAL A 101 -1.56 1.38 -15.90
C VAL A 101 -2.70 2.06 -16.66
N GLU A 102 -2.89 1.76 -17.94
CA GLU A 102 -4.01 2.28 -18.71
C GLU A 102 -5.34 1.66 -18.28
N THR A 103 -5.33 0.41 -17.81
CA THR A 103 -6.50 -0.18 -17.15
C THR A 103 -6.82 0.55 -15.84
N LEU A 104 -5.79 0.83 -15.00
CA LEU A 104 -5.97 1.64 -13.79
C LEU A 104 -6.56 3.01 -14.12
N ARG A 105 -6.04 3.70 -15.14
CA ARG A 105 -6.57 4.99 -15.61
C ARG A 105 -8.04 4.90 -15.96
N THR A 106 -8.40 3.95 -16.80
CA THR A 106 -9.78 3.73 -17.27
C THR A 106 -10.74 3.46 -16.11
N VAL A 107 -10.31 2.64 -15.14
CA VAL A 107 -11.11 2.33 -13.95
C VAL A 107 -11.28 3.57 -13.07
N MET A 108 -10.21 4.34 -12.83
CA MET A 108 -10.26 5.57 -12.04
C MET A 108 -11.12 6.65 -12.70
N GLU A 109 -11.02 6.83 -14.02
CA GLU A 109 -11.89 7.72 -14.79
C GLU A 109 -13.35 7.35 -14.59
N TRP A 110 -13.68 6.08 -14.81
CA TRP A 110 -15.05 5.60 -14.62
C TRP A 110 -15.57 5.84 -13.20
N VAL A 111 -14.75 5.56 -12.18
CA VAL A 111 -15.12 5.76 -10.77
C VAL A 111 -15.34 7.25 -10.46
N CYS A 112 -14.44 8.12 -10.89
CA CYS A 112 -14.56 9.56 -10.61
C CYS A 112 -15.77 10.18 -11.34
N ASP A 113 -16.08 9.71 -12.55
CA ASP A 113 -17.20 10.20 -13.34
C ASP A 113 -18.56 9.74 -12.79
N HIS A 114 -18.66 8.52 -12.26
CA HIS A 114 -19.94 7.96 -11.81
C HIS A 114 -20.16 8.08 -10.29
N TYR A 115 -19.09 8.27 -9.54
CA TYR A 115 -19.11 8.42 -8.08
C TYR A 115 -18.26 9.62 -7.63
N PRO A 116 -18.59 10.83 -8.12
CA PRO A 116 -17.86 12.03 -7.72
C PRO A 116 -17.91 12.19 -6.21
N SER A 117 -16.76 12.43 -5.59
CA SER A 117 -16.59 12.41 -4.15
C SER A 117 -15.65 13.51 -3.68
N SER A 118 -15.88 13.99 -2.45
CA SER A 118 -15.00 14.96 -1.78
C SER A 118 -13.64 14.36 -1.41
N SER A 119 -13.57 13.03 -1.33
CA SER A 119 -12.37 12.29 -0.93
C SER A 119 -12.39 10.89 -1.55
N TYR A 120 -11.22 10.38 -1.91
CA TYR A 120 -11.06 9.04 -2.45
C TYR A 120 -10.02 8.26 -1.65
N GLY A 121 -10.24 6.95 -1.50
CA GLY A 121 -9.26 5.98 -1.05
C GLY A 121 -9.05 4.90 -2.11
N LEU A 122 -7.82 4.39 -2.22
CA LEU A 122 -7.49 3.32 -3.15
C LEU A 122 -6.81 2.17 -2.41
N ILE A 123 -7.26 0.96 -2.69
CA ILE A 123 -6.68 -0.28 -2.17
C ILE A 123 -6.17 -1.07 -3.38
N PHE A 124 -4.90 -1.39 -3.40
CA PHE A 124 -4.33 -2.35 -4.33
C PHE A 124 -4.25 -3.72 -3.70
N TRP A 125 -4.94 -4.67 -4.28
CA TRP A 125 -4.93 -6.07 -3.87
C TRP A 125 -4.29 -6.94 -4.95
N SER A 126 -3.09 -7.45 -4.71
CA SER A 126 -2.38 -8.37 -5.61
C SER A 126 -1.04 -8.80 -4.98
N HIS A 127 -0.17 -9.43 -5.80
CA HIS A 127 1.25 -9.50 -5.46
C HIS A 127 1.92 -8.12 -5.57
N GLY A 128 2.98 -7.90 -4.77
CA GLY A 128 3.80 -6.71 -4.80
C GLY A 128 5.28 -7.00 -4.50
N ASP A 129 6.17 -6.11 -4.98
CA ASP A 129 7.63 -6.24 -4.82
C ASP A 129 8.33 -4.86 -4.81
N ALA A 130 7.76 -3.91 -4.08
CA ALA A 130 8.27 -2.54 -3.99
C ALA A 130 8.39 -1.86 -5.38
N TRP A 131 9.53 -1.22 -5.66
CA TRP A 131 9.86 -0.50 -6.89
C TRP A 131 10.72 -1.32 -7.86
N LEU A 132 10.84 -2.63 -7.66
CA LEU A 132 11.71 -3.47 -8.48
C LEU A 132 11.21 -3.54 -9.92
N PRO A 133 12.11 -3.42 -10.91
CA PRO A 133 11.70 -3.40 -12.30
C PRO A 133 11.23 -4.77 -12.77
N ALA A 134 10.19 -4.79 -13.58
CA ALA A 134 9.65 -6.00 -14.21
C ALA A 134 10.68 -6.82 -15.01
N LYS A 135 11.82 -6.21 -15.43
CA LYS A 135 12.85 -6.83 -16.27
C LYS A 135 14.09 -7.35 -15.52
N ALA A 136 14.37 -6.85 -14.32
CA ALA A 136 15.60 -7.21 -13.58
C ALA A 136 15.43 -8.48 -12.74
N VAL A 137 14.20 -8.79 -12.37
CA VAL A 137 13.81 -10.03 -11.70
C VAL A 137 12.61 -10.57 -12.48
N PRO A 138 12.46 -11.88 -12.71
CA PRO A 138 11.29 -12.41 -13.40
C PRO A 138 9.95 -12.14 -12.68
N GLN A 139 9.94 -11.26 -11.70
CA GLN A 139 8.80 -10.99 -10.84
C GLN A 139 8.83 -9.52 -10.36
N ARG A 140 7.73 -8.74 -10.61
CA ARG A 140 6.97 -7.95 -9.64
C ARG A 140 7.33 -6.47 -9.47
N SER A 141 6.37 -5.58 -9.80
CA SER A 141 6.13 -4.32 -9.12
C SER A 141 4.80 -4.44 -8.37
N ILE A 142 3.67 -4.04 -8.92
CA ILE A 142 2.35 -4.19 -8.31
C ILE A 142 1.32 -4.69 -9.34
N CYS A 143 0.30 -5.40 -8.89
CA CYS A 143 -0.80 -5.91 -9.71
C CYS A 143 -0.33 -6.82 -10.85
N ILE A 144 -0.17 -8.11 -10.53
CA ILE A 144 0.22 -9.10 -11.53
C ILE A 144 -1.03 -9.61 -12.25
N ASP A 145 -1.00 -9.55 -13.57
CA ASP A 145 -1.98 -10.11 -14.45
C ASP A 145 -1.33 -11.05 -15.47
N ASN A 146 -1.74 -12.30 -15.49
CA ASN A 146 -1.25 -13.34 -16.39
C ASN A 146 -2.26 -13.71 -17.48
N GLY A 147 -3.45 -13.08 -17.48
CA GLY A 147 -4.59 -13.48 -18.29
C GLY A 147 -5.33 -14.69 -17.72
N ARG A 148 -6.56 -14.86 -18.16
CA ARG A 148 -7.52 -15.85 -17.64
C ARG A 148 -6.95 -17.25 -17.51
N ASN A 149 -7.28 -17.88 -16.38
CA ASN A 149 -6.89 -19.25 -16.07
C ASN A 149 -5.37 -19.51 -16.08
N ASN A 150 -4.57 -18.45 -15.92
CA ASN A 150 -3.13 -18.56 -15.82
C ASN A 150 -2.69 -18.14 -14.41
N TYR A 151 -2.43 -19.10 -13.56
CA TYR A 151 -2.05 -18.92 -12.15
C TYR A 151 -0.53 -18.74 -11.94
N SER A 152 0.20 -18.33 -12.96
CA SER A 152 1.60 -17.96 -12.83
C SER A 152 1.77 -16.59 -12.15
N ASN A 153 3.01 -16.14 -11.97
CA ASN A 153 3.31 -14.80 -11.48
C ASN A 153 4.30 -14.09 -12.42
N SER A 154 4.17 -14.33 -13.72
CA SER A 154 5.09 -13.83 -14.75
C SER A 154 4.43 -12.87 -15.75
N GLY A 155 3.17 -12.51 -15.53
CA GLY A 155 2.39 -11.62 -16.39
C GLY A 155 2.78 -10.15 -16.31
N SER A 156 1.92 -9.31 -16.87
CA SER A 156 2.06 -7.85 -16.84
C SER A 156 1.99 -7.31 -15.40
N LYS A 157 2.59 -6.17 -15.19
CA LYS A 157 2.66 -5.48 -13.87
C LYS A 157 2.86 -4.01 -14.10
N MET A 158 2.32 -3.22 -13.16
CA MET A 158 2.53 -1.78 -13.14
C MET A 158 3.83 -1.43 -12.42
N ASP A 159 4.62 -0.53 -13.01
CA ASP A 159 5.71 0.15 -12.30
C ASP A 159 5.13 1.26 -11.40
N ILE A 160 5.70 1.47 -10.21
CA ILE A 160 5.14 2.42 -9.24
C ILE A 160 5.23 3.88 -9.73
N ALA A 161 6.24 4.22 -10.51
CA ALA A 161 6.36 5.53 -11.12
C ALA A 161 5.23 5.78 -12.13
N ASP A 162 4.90 4.77 -12.95
CA ASP A 162 3.80 4.85 -13.91
C ASP A 162 2.44 4.94 -13.20
N VAL A 163 2.28 4.26 -12.05
CA VAL A 163 1.09 4.39 -11.20
C VAL A 163 0.96 5.82 -10.67
N ALA A 164 2.06 6.42 -10.19
CA ALA A 164 2.06 7.81 -9.74
C ALA A 164 1.68 8.78 -10.86
N ASP A 165 2.24 8.60 -12.06
CA ASP A 165 1.94 9.44 -13.24
C ASP A 165 0.45 9.33 -13.65
N VAL A 166 -0.13 8.13 -13.56
CA VAL A 166 -1.57 7.96 -13.82
C VAL A 166 -2.40 8.66 -12.76
N LEU A 167 -2.06 8.49 -11.48
CA LEU A 167 -2.85 9.03 -10.37
C LEU A 167 -2.73 10.56 -10.24
N ASP A 168 -1.68 11.19 -10.78
CA ASP A 168 -1.55 12.66 -10.82
C ASP A 168 -2.66 13.33 -11.67
N GLY A 169 -3.29 12.58 -12.56
CA GLY A 169 -4.46 13.02 -13.33
C GLY A 169 -5.78 13.08 -12.54
N PHE A 170 -5.81 12.63 -11.29
CA PHE A 170 -7.01 12.51 -10.46
C PHE A 170 -6.91 13.34 -9.17
N PRO A 171 -8.02 13.56 -8.43
CA PRO A 171 -7.95 14.19 -7.13
C PRO A 171 -6.99 13.45 -6.18
N CYS A 172 -6.19 14.19 -5.41
CA CYS A 172 -5.27 13.61 -4.45
C CYS A 172 -6.02 12.69 -3.49
N LEU A 173 -5.60 11.44 -3.43
CA LEU A 173 -6.24 10.41 -2.63
C LEU A 173 -6.02 10.67 -1.14
N GLU A 174 -6.97 10.33 -0.30
CA GLU A 174 -6.81 10.37 1.15
C GLU A 174 -5.81 9.30 1.62
N PHE A 175 -5.92 8.11 1.02
CA PHE A 175 -4.96 7.04 1.28
C PHE A 175 -4.81 6.10 0.08
N ILE A 176 -3.65 5.46 0.01
CA ILE A 176 -3.40 4.24 -0.74
C ILE A 176 -3.03 3.15 0.28
N LEU A 177 -3.80 2.06 0.28
CA LEU A 177 -3.47 0.83 0.99
C LEU A 177 -2.97 -0.20 0.00
N PHE A 178 -1.82 -0.79 0.27
CA PHE A 178 -1.35 -1.95 -0.46
C PHE A 178 -1.57 -3.22 0.38
N ASP A 179 -2.56 -4.00 0.02
CA ASP A 179 -2.67 -5.39 0.47
C ASP A 179 -1.82 -6.26 -0.47
N ALA A 180 -0.53 -6.06 -0.35
CA ALA A 180 0.51 -6.62 -1.20
C ALA A 180 1.86 -6.60 -0.47
N CYS A 181 2.71 -7.57 -0.78
CA CYS A 181 4.02 -7.74 -0.14
C CYS A 181 4.96 -6.58 -0.47
N PHE A 182 5.81 -6.17 0.48
CA PHE A 182 6.98 -5.27 0.32
C PHE A 182 6.69 -3.83 -0.10
N MET A 183 5.43 -3.40 -0.16
CA MET A 183 5.08 -2.08 -0.69
C MET A 183 5.40 -0.92 0.26
N GLN A 184 5.74 -1.16 1.55
CA GLN A 184 6.15 -0.10 2.47
C GLN A 184 7.65 0.19 2.39
N ALA A 185 8.13 0.44 1.18
CA ALA A 185 9.46 0.97 0.91
C ALA A 185 9.40 2.50 0.80
N VAL A 186 10.40 3.20 1.35
CA VAL A 186 10.45 4.66 1.30
C VAL A 186 10.47 5.17 -0.15
N GLU A 187 11.10 4.43 -1.04
CA GLU A 187 11.14 4.74 -2.47
C GLU A 187 9.75 4.71 -3.09
N VAL A 188 8.92 3.71 -2.76
CA VAL A 188 7.53 3.59 -3.21
C VAL A 188 6.70 4.77 -2.70
N ALA A 189 6.77 5.04 -1.40
CA ALA A 189 6.00 6.12 -0.79
C ALA A 189 6.41 7.49 -1.35
N TYR A 190 7.71 7.68 -1.65
CA TYR A 190 8.22 8.94 -2.19
C TYR A 190 7.74 9.18 -3.62
N GLU A 191 7.63 8.15 -4.46
CA GLU A 191 7.01 8.30 -5.79
C GLU A 191 5.55 8.73 -5.69
N LEU A 192 4.80 8.19 -4.73
CA LEU A 192 3.36 8.44 -4.56
C LEU A 192 3.03 9.72 -3.77
N ARG A 193 4.02 10.45 -3.23
CA ARG A 193 3.81 11.52 -2.24
C ARG A 193 2.94 12.69 -2.68
N HIS A 194 2.79 12.90 -3.98
CA HIS A 194 1.98 13.99 -4.52
C HIS A 194 0.56 13.54 -4.88
N VAL A 195 0.33 12.24 -5.01
CA VAL A 195 -0.96 11.68 -5.45
C VAL A 195 -1.81 11.13 -4.31
N THR A 196 -1.21 10.95 -3.11
CA THR A 196 -1.93 10.51 -1.92
C THR A 196 -1.44 11.21 -0.66
N ARG A 197 -2.32 11.32 0.36
CA ARG A 197 -1.95 11.86 1.68
C ARG A 197 -1.27 10.82 2.56
N HIS A 198 -1.70 9.56 2.44
CA HIS A 198 -1.20 8.47 3.29
C HIS A 198 -0.90 7.23 2.44
N VAL A 199 0.22 6.58 2.72
CA VAL A 199 0.52 5.23 2.24
C VAL A 199 0.47 4.27 3.43
N ILE A 200 -0.27 3.18 3.28
CA ILE A 200 -0.38 2.11 4.27
C ILE A 200 0.03 0.80 3.60
N ALA A 201 1.03 0.14 4.11
CA ALA A 201 1.53 -1.11 3.53
C ALA A 201 2.40 -1.90 4.52
N SER A 202 2.90 -3.03 4.03
CA SER A 202 3.90 -3.85 4.71
C SER A 202 5.28 -3.72 4.05
N PRO A 203 6.37 -3.52 4.81
CA PRO A 203 7.73 -3.63 4.27
C PRO A 203 8.16 -5.10 4.07
N ALA A 204 7.37 -6.06 4.58
CA ALA A 204 7.59 -7.49 4.52
C ALA A 204 6.56 -8.21 3.64
N GLU A 205 6.70 -9.52 3.50
CA GLU A 205 5.62 -10.34 2.93
C GLU A 205 4.38 -10.31 3.83
N ILE A 206 3.21 -10.36 3.19
CA ILE A 206 1.92 -10.51 3.83
C ILE A 206 1.49 -11.97 3.65
N PRO A 207 1.21 -12.72 4.72
CA PRO A 207 0.69 -14.07 4.59
C PRO A 207 -0.78 -14.05 4.16
N ASN A 208 -1.24 -15.07 3.44
CA ASN A 208 -2.65 -15.34 3.31
C ASN A 208 -3.23 -15.68 4.71
N PRO A 209 -4.32 -15.10 5.12
CA PRO A 209 -5.44 -14.55 4.32
C PRO A 209 -5.37 -13.05 3.96
N GLY A 210 -4.32 -12.29 4.20
CA GLY A 210 -4.26 -10.89 3.82
C GLY A 210 -4.87 -9.94 4.86
N ALA A 211 -5.48 -8.86 4.40
CA ALA A 211 -6.09 -7.83 5.22
C ALA A 211 -7.46 -8.23 5.77
N PRO A 212 -7.77 -7.99 7.06
CA PRO A 212 -9.08 -8.30 7.65
C PRO A 212 -10.11 -7.21 7.31
N TYR A 213 -10.69 -7.25 6.11
CA TYR A 213 -11.57 -6.19 5.62
C TYR A 213 -12.82 -6.00 6.47
N GLU A 214 -13.32 -7.06 7.14
CA GLU A 214 -14.44 -6.96 8.07
C GLU A 214 -14.18 -6.04 9.27
N ARG A 215 -12.91 -5.74 9.55
CA ARG A 215 -12.48 -4.80 10.60
C ARG A 215 -12.03 -3.46 10.06
N MET A 216 -11.60 -3.42 8.79
CA MET A 216 -10.92 -2.27 8.19
C MET A 216 -11.87 -1.34 7.43
N VAL A 217 -13.04 -1.81 6.96
CA VAL A 217 -14.00 -0.98 6.23
C VAL A 217 -14.39 0.25 7.05
N LYS A 218 -14.68 0.11 8.35
CA LYS A 218 -15.04 1.25 9.19
C LYS A 218 -13.96 2.34 9.26
N PRO A 219 -12.69 2.06 9.58
CA PRO A 219 -11.64 3.06 9.58
C PRO A 219 -11.35 3.68 8.22
N PHE A 220 -11.61 3.00 7.09
CA PHE A 220 -11.47 3.61 5.75
C PHE A 220 -12.35 4.85 5.56
N PHE A 221 -13.45 4.93 6.28
CA PHE A 221 -14.42 6.04 6.20
C PHE A 221 -14.35 6.99 7.39
N SER A 222 -13.34 6.88 8.27
CA SER A 222 -13.17 7.81 9.38
C SER A 222 -12.90 9.25 8.90
N VAL A 223 -13.44 10.23 9.64
CA VAL A 223 -13.23 11.65 9.36
C VAL A 223 -12.89 12.36 10.69
N PRO A 224 -11.66 12.90 10.84
CA PRO A 224 -10.52 12.79 9.91
C PRO A 224 -10.12 11.33 9.68
N PHE A 225 -9.40 11.06 8.60
CA PHE A 225 -8.91 9.72 8.30
C PHE A 225 -7.92 9.26 9.38
N ASP A 226 -8.11 8.04 9.85
CA ASP A 226 -7.26 7.42 10.87
C ASP A 226 -6.53 6.19 10.32
N GLY A 227 -5.39 6.44 9.69
CA GLY A 227 -4.54 5.36 9.16
C GLY A 227 -3.93 4.49 10.25
N ALA A 228 -3.75 5.03 11.47
CA ALA A 228 -3.26 4.25 12.60
C ALA A 228 -4.26 3.16 13.02
N GLU A 229 -5.57 3.47 13.00
CA GLU A 229 -6.60 2.47 13.28
C GLU A 229 -6.65 1.39 12.19
N VAL A 230 -6.45 1.75 10.91
CA VAL A 230 -6.33 0.76 9.82
C VAL A 230 -5.21 -0.24 10.12
N VAL A 231 -4.01 0.26 10.45
CA VAL A 231 -2.86 -0.59 10.80
C VAL A 231 -3.12 -1.40 12.08
N GLU A 232 -3.75 -0.81 13.09
CA GLU A 232 -4.04 -1.49 14.35
C GLU A 232 -5.02 -2.65 14.16
N GLN A 233 -6.07 -2.50 13.35
CA GLN A 233 -7.03 -3.57 13.07
C GLN A 233 -6.36 -4.73 12.29
N TYR A 234 -5.51 -4.40 11.33
CA TYR A 234 -4.74 -5.39 10.61
C TYR A 234 -3.78 -6.14 11.55
N TYR A 235 -3.01 -5.42 12.35
CA TYR A 235 -2.08 -5.98 13.33
C TYR A 235 -2.79 -6.92 14.31
N ARG A 236 -3.94 -6.52 14.88
CA ARG A 236 -4.68 -7.31 15.88
C ARG A 236 -5.13 -8.66 15.35
N MET A 237 -5.53 -8.76 14.10
CA MET A 237 -5.89 -10.05 13.53
C MET A 237 -4.75 -11.06 13.68
N TYR A 238 -3.53 -10.65 13.36
CA TYR A 238 -2.34 -11.53 13.38
C TYR A 238 -1.73 -11.69 14.77
N ASN A 239 -1.84 -10.69 15.63
CA ASN A 239 -1.28 -10.73 16.96
C ASN A 239 -2.15 -11.51 17.95
N ASP A 240 -3.48 -11.37 17.83
CA ASP A 240 -4.43 -11.90 18.82
C ASP A 240 -4.96 -13.28 18.44
N SER A 241 -4.63 -13.79 17.25
CA SER A 241 -5.15 -15.03 16.72
C SER A 241 -4.05 -15.93 16.16
N VAL A 242 -4.24 -17.24 16.25
CA VAL A 242 -3.42 -18.19 15.48
C VAL A 242 -3.94 -18.20 14.05
N ILE A 243 -3.14 -17.74 13.12
CA ILE A 243 -3.50 -17.65 11.69
C ILE A 243 -3.28 -19.02 11.04
N SER A 244 -4.29 -19.46 10.29
CA SER A 244 -4.22 -20.70 9.51
C SER A 244 -3.96 -20.39 8.04
N VAL A 245 -2.86 -20.90 7.52
CA VAL A 245 -2.53 -20.86 6.09
C VAL A 245 -2.58 -22.28 5.56
N PHE A 246 -3.42 -22.51 4.55
CA PHE A 246 -3.65 -23.84 3.96
C PHE A 246 -3.98 -24.95 4.99
N GLY A 247 -4.70 -24.60 6.06
CA GLY A 247 -5.09 -25.53 7.12
C GLY A 247 -4.01 -25.78 8.19
N TYR A 248 -2.87 -25.14 8.11
CA TYR A 248 -1.81 -25.19 9.13
C TYR A 248 -1.81 -23.88 9.93
N GLY A 249 -2.22 -23.98 11.20
CA GLY A 249 -2.19 -22.84 12.12
C GLY A 249 -0.78 -22.59 12.66
N SER A 250 -0.40 -21.31 12.83
CA SER A 250 0.86 -20.91 13.45
C SER A 250 0.73 -19.58 14.18
N ASP A 251 1.28 -19.52 15.39
CA ASP A 251 1.47 -18.29 16.18
C ASP A 251 2.65 -17.43 15.69
N ARG A 252 3.35 -17.91 14.67
CA ARG A 252 4.50 -17.22 14.06
C ARG A 252 4.18 -16.60 12.70
N TYR A 253 2.96 -16.76 12.22
CA TYR A 253 2.47 -15.98 11.09
C TYR A 253 2.13 -14.59 11.59
N GLY A 254 2.72 -13.59 10.99
CA GLY A 254 2.54 -12.23 11.44
C GLY A 254 2.77 -11.23 10.34
N VAL A 255 2.53 -9.97 10.67
CA VAL A 255 2.62 -8.83 9.78
C VAL A 255 3.47 -7.73 10.37
N SER A 256 4.00 -6.92 9.49
CA SER A 256 4.71 -5.68 9.77
C SER A 256 4.05 -4.59 8.93
N LEU A 257 3.55 -3.54 9.55
CA LEU A 257 2.71 -2.54 8.88
C LEU A 257 3.02 -1.14 9.40
N SER A 258 2.90 -0.14 8.56
CA SER A 258 2.97 1.26 8.99
C SER A 258 2.11 2.19 8.15
N VAL A 259 1.90 3.40 8.65
CA VAL A 259 1.35 4.55 7.93
C VAL A 259 2.46 5.51 7.64
N ILE A 260 2.55 5.99 6.40
CA ILE A 260 3.38 7.13 6.01
C ILE A 260 2.46 8.33 5.74
N ASP A 261 2.76 9.46 6.38
CA ASP A 261 2.23 10.78 6.04
C ASP A 261 3.06 11.38 4.89
N CYS A 262 2.50 11.32 3.69
CA CYS A 262 3.17 11.77 2.47
C CYS A 262 3.57 13.25 2.49
N SER A 263 2.84 14.09 3.25
CA SER A 263 3.16 15.51 3.40
C SER A 263 4.48 15.77 4.13
N ARG A 264 5.06 14.75 4.76
CA ARG A 264 6.31 14.81 5.52
C ARG A 264 7.51 14.21 4.78
N LEU A 265 7.30 13.62 3.61
CA LEU A 265 8.34 12.87 2.90
C LEU A 265 9.44 13.76 2.32
N ASP A 266 9.13 14.98 1.87
CA ASP A 266 10.18 15.89 1.41
C ASP A 266 11.11 16.31 2.57
N ALA A 267 10.55 16.59 3.75
CA ALA A 267 11.36 16.87 4.94
C ALA A 267 12.20 15.66 5.38
N LEU A 268 11.65 14.44 5.24
CA LEU A 268 12.39 13.21 5.52
C LEU A 268 13.52 13.00 4.51
N ALA A 269 13.29 13.30 3.24
CA ALA A 269 14.31 13.24 2.21
C ALA A 269 15.45 14.20 2.49
N ASP A 270 15.15 15.46 2.81
CA ASP A 270 16.15 16.48 3.17
C ASP A 270 16.98 16.05 4.39
N ALA A 271 16.32 15.59 5.46
CA ALA A 271 17.01 15.10 6.66
C ALA A 271 17.87 13.87 6.35
N THR A 272 17.41 12.99 5.47
CA THR A 272 18.17 11.80 5.05
C THR A 272 19.36 12.18 4.19
N ALA A 273 19.20 13.15 3.26
CA ALA A 273 20.28 13.66 2.41
C ALA A 273 21.43 14.28 3.25
N GLU A 274 21.08 15.03 4.30
CA GLU A 274 22.07 15.55 5.24
C GLU A 274 22.89 14.41 5.87
N MET A 275 22.22 13.35 6.32
CA MET A 275 22.88 12.23 6.98
C MET A 275 23.67 11.35 5.98
N VAL A 276 23.12 11.10 4.81
CA VAL A 276 23.78 10.35 3.73
C VAL A 276 25.07 11.09 3.33
N THR A 277 25.00 12.38 3.04
CA THR A 277 26.16 13.19 2.65
C THR A 277 27.23 13.23 3.76
N LYS A 278 26.82 13.23 5.02
CA LYS A 278 27.75 13.30 6.15
C LYS A 278 28.40 11.96 6.50
N TYR A 279 27.67 10.85 6.38
CA TYR A 279 28.07 9.57 6.96
C TYR A 279 28.30 8.44 5.95
N VAL A 280 27.81 8.56 4.71
CA VAL A 280 28.07 7.56 3.67
C VAL A 280 29.39 7.88 2.98
N SER A 281 30.25 6.87 2.86
CA SER A 281 31.46 6.91 2.04
C SER A 281 31.39 5.81 0.97
N ARG A 282 31.66 6.18 -0.27
CA ARG A 282 31.74 5.20 -1.37
C ARG A 282 32.87 4.18 -1.18
N ASP A 283 33.93 4.60 -0.46
CA ASP A 283 35.11 3.78 -0.23
C ASP A 283 34.97 2.88 1.03
N GLU A 284 33.95 3.11 1.85
CA GLU A 284 33.71 2.35 3.08
C GLU A 284 32.31 1.72 3.05
N ALA A 285 32.24 0.40 2.96
CA ALA A 285 30.96 -0.31 3.03
C ALA A 285 30.34 -0.15 4.44
N THR A 286 29.07 0.25 4.49
CA THR A 286 28.32 0.24 5.75
C THR A 286 28.16 -1.20 6.23
N ASP A 287 28.47 -1.45 7.52
CA ASP A 287 28.20 -2.74 8.14
C ASP A 287 26.69 -2.94 8.34
N LEU A 288 26.09 -3.73 7.48
CA LEU A 288 24.64 -4.03 7.48
C LEU A 288 24.29 -5.24 8.37
N LYS A 289 25.26 -5.87 9.01
CA LYS A 289 25.03 -7.04 9.86
C LYS A 289 24.16 -6.70 11.06
N GLY A 290 23.08 -7.48 11.23
CA GLY A 290 22.15 -7.34 12.35
C GLY A 290 21.09 -6.25 12.18
N ILE A 291 21.07 -5.54 11.05
CA ILE A 291 19.94 -4.68 10.71
C ILE A 291 18.79 -5.58 10.23
N GLN A 292 17.57 -5.27 10.67
CA GLN A 292 16.37 -5.97 10.19
C GLN A 292 16.30 -5.93 8.67
N ARG A 293 16.14 -7.08 8.06
CA ARG A 293 15.99 -7.25 6.62
C ARG A 293 14.65 -7.93 6.34
N TYR A 294 13.94 -7.43 5.35
CA TYR A 294 12.58 -7.87 5.07
C TYR A 294 12.47 -9.01 4.06
N TYR A 295 13.55 -9.34 3.36
CA TYR A 295 13.63 -10.52 2.51
C TYR A 295 14.31 -11.69 3.21
N PRO A 296 13.93 -12.96 2.91
CA PRO A 296 14.51 -14.12 3.57
C PRO A 296 16.02 -14.22 3.36
N LEU A 297 16.74 -14.53 4.44
CA LEU A 297 18.20 -14.72 4.42
C LEU A 297 18.66 -15.87 3.51
N SER A 298 17.78 -16.86 3.24
CA SER A 298 18.05 -18.03 2.40
C SER A 298 17.97 -17.75 0.91
N SER A 299 17.29 -16.68 0.50
CA SER A 299 17.14 -16.34 -0.90
C SER A 299 18.32 -15.51 -1.37
N LYS A 300 19.25 -16.18 -2.08
CA LYS A 300 20.36 -15.50 -2.79
C LYS A 300 19.88 -14.70 -4.01
N SER A 301 18.59 -14.77 -4.28
CA SER A 301 17.97 -14.21 -5.49
C SER A 301 17.02 -13.05 -5.23
N ARG A 302 16.99 -12.47 -4.04
CA ARG A 302 16.08 -11.36 -3.71
C ARG A 302 16.83 -10.13 -3.19
N PRO A 303 16.39 -8.92 -3.57
CA PRO A 303 17.05 -7.69 -3.17
C PRO A 303 17.03 -7.50 -1.65
N GLU A 304 18.01 -6.77 -1.16
CA GLU A 304 18.18 -6.51 0.26
C GLU A 304 17.52 -5.18 0.61
N PHE A 305 16.27 -5.26 1.10
CA PHE A 305 15.59 -4.13 1.75
C PHE A 305 15.79 -4.20 3.26
N TYR A 306 16.29 -3.12 3.82
CA TYR A 306 16.58 -2.99 5.24
C TYR A 306 15.54 -2.10 5.92
N ASP A 307 15.29 -2.33 7.21
CA ASP A 307 14.53 -1.38 8.01
C ASP A 307 15.24 -0.02 8.01
N MET A 308 14.54 1.03 7.60
CA MET A 308 15.12 2.35 7.41
C MET A 308 15.62 2.95 8.73
N ASN A 309 14.86 2.79 9.83
CA ASN A 309 15.31 3.26 11.14
C ASN A 309 16.53 2.48 11.63
N GLY A 310 16.51 1.15 11.48
CA GLY A 310 17.65 0.30 11.82
C GLY A 310 18.90 0.64 11.02
N TYR A 311 18.78 0.92 9.73
CA TYR A 311 19.88 1.37 8.88
C TYR A 311 20.42 2.73 9.32
N MET A 312 19.57 3.73 9.50
CA MET A 312 19.99 5.08 9.87
C MET A 312 20.59 5.11 11.28
N ARG A 313 20.08 4.30 12.22
CA ARG A 313 20.69 4.13 13.55
C ARG A 313 22.11 3.56 13.47
N ARG A 314 22.35 2.68 12.49
CA ARG A 314 23.71 2.12 12.24
C ARG A 314 24.62 3.11 11.53
N LEU A 315 24.09 3.87 10.59
CA LEU A 315 24.83 4.83 9.75
C LEU A 315 25.26 6.03 10.57
N ILE A 316 24.34 6.68 11.30
CA ILE A 316 24.57 7.92 12.02
C ILE A 316 25.33 7.62 13.31
N LYS A 317 26.55 8.16 13.44
CA LYS A 317 27.43 7.92 14.58
C LYS A 317 27.25 8.91 15.71
N ASP A 318 26.81 10.13 15.41
CA ASP A 318 26.53 11.16 16.42
C ASP A 318 25.11 11.04 16.92
N GLU A 319 24.91 10.98 18.23
CA GLU A 319 23.59 10.79 18.85
C GLU A 319 22.65 11.98 18.60
N ALA A 320 23.15 13.20 18.58
CA ALA A 320 22.33 14.38 18.34
C ALA A 320 21.82 14.42 16.88
N ASP A 321 22.64 14.00 15.93
CA ASP A 321 22.24 13.86 14.53
C ASP A 321 21.16 12.79 14.36
N TYR A 322 21.35 11.63 15.03
CA TYR A 322 20.35 10.58 14.96
C TYR A 322 18.99 11.02 15.56
N VAL A 323 19.01 11.65 16.73
CA VAL A 323 17.78 12.16 17.36
C VAL A 323 17.10 13.19 16.47
N ARG A 324 17.85 14.06 15.81
CA ARG A 324 17.32 15.06 14.88
C ARG A 324 16.66 14.38 13.66
N TRP A 325 17.36 13.45 13.01
CA TRP A 325 16.82 12.68 11.90
C TRP A 325 15.58 11.87 12.34
N LYS A 326 15.69 11.17 13.46
CA LYS A 326 14.61 10.33 13.99
C LYS A 326 13.33 11.13 14.27
N SER A 327 13.47 12.36 14.76
CA SER A 327 12.30 13.21 15.00
C SER A 327 11.54 13.57 13.71
N VAL A 328 12.25 13.71 12.58
CA VAL A 328 11.63 13.92 11.27
C VAL A 328 11.01 12.62 10.75
N PHE A 329 11.72 11.50 10.92
CA PHE A 329 11.20 10.18 10.56
C PHE A 329 9.89 9.85 11.29
N ASP A 330 9.80 10.13 12.60
CA ASP A 330 8.61 9.86 13.40
C ASP A 330 7.39 10.71 12.99
N LEU A 331 7.62 11.88 12.39
CA LEU A 331 6.55 12.68 11.80
C LEU A 331 6.09 12.12 10.45
N ALA A 332 7.00 11.53 9.68
CA ALA A 332 6.68 10.92 8.39
C ALA A 332 6.06 9.53 8.56
N VAL A 333 6.41 8.81 9.63
CA VAL A 333 5.89 7.47 9.97
C VAL A 333 5.21 7.54 11.34
N PRO A 334 4.01 8.15 11.42
CA PRO A 334 3.35 8.44 12.70
C PRO A 334 2.88 7.18 13.43
N TYR A 335 2.72 6.07 12.72
CA TYR A 335 2.29 4.82 13.33
C TYR A 335 2.86 3.60 12.62
N ALA A 336 3.41 2.68 13.39
CA ALA A 336 3.94 1.41 12.90
C ALA A 336 3.68 0.29 13.91
N ARG A 337 3.33 -0.89 13.41
CA ARG A 337 3.12 -2.11 14.22
C ARG A 337 3.73 -3.32 13.54
N SER A 338 4.32 -4.18 14.34
CA SER A 338 4.78 -5.49 13.91
C SER A 338 4.47 -6.53 14.96
N THR A 339 4.06 -7.70 14.53
CA THR A 339 4.09 -8.89 15.36
C THR A 339 5.53 -9.27 15.65
N ALA A 340 5.78 -10.09 16.68
CA ALA A 340 7.13 -10.53 17.06
C ALA A 340 7.80 -11.38 15.96
N TRP A 341 7.00 -11.95 15.07
CA TRP A 341 7.43 -12.77 13.95
C TRP A 341 6.68 -12.31 12.70
N TRP A 342 7.29 -12.42 11.54
CA TRP A 342 6.61 -12.30 10.26
C TRP A 342 6.88 -13.54 9.40
N TYR A 343 5.93 -13.88 8.55
CA TYR A 343 5.99 -15.04 7.66
C TYR A 343 6.70 -14.68 6.35
N SER A 344 7.47 -15.62 5.83
CA SER A 344 8.02 -15.56 4.49
C SER A 344 7.55 -16.77 3.69
N ASN A 345 7.25 -16.57 2.42
CA ASN A 345 6.78 -17.61 1.50
C ASN A 345 7.76 -18.80 1.36
N ASP A 346 9.01 -18.62 1.72
CA ASP A 346 10.02 -19.70 1.77
C ASP A 346 9.85 -20.62 3.00
N ALA A 347 8.68 -20.64 3.62
CA ALA A 347 8.34 -21.40 4.83
C ALA A 347 9.17 -21.01 6.07
N TYR A 348 9.79 -19.84 6.06
CA TYR A 348 10.54 -19.31 7.19
C TYR A 348 9.76 -18.21 7.89
N THR A 349 9.86 -18.22 9.22
CA THR A 349 9.44 -17.09 10.04
C THR A 349 10.67 -16.35 10.54
N GLN A 350 10.64 -15.03 10.53
CA GLN A 350 11.71 -14.21 11.07
C GLN A 350 11.23 -13.47 12.31
N ARG A 351 12.10 -13.41 13.31
CA ARG A 351 11.85 -12.57 14.47
C ARG A 351 12.20 -11.12 14.13
N VAL A 352 11.29 -10.21 14.45
CA VAL A 352 11.47 -8.77 14.22
C VAL A 352 12.34 -8.17 15.33
N ASP A 353 13.29 -7.32 14.97
CA ASP A 353 14.01 -6.45 15.91
C ASP A 353 13.13 -5.24 16.26
N LEU A 354 12.27 -5.41 17.28
CA LEU A 354 11.34 -4.36 17.70
C LEU A 354 12.01 -3.14 18.33
N ASP A 355 13.26 -3.25 18.79
CA ASP A 355 13.98 -2.14 19.41
C ASP A 355 14.41 -1.08 18.37
N ASN A 356 14.68 -1.51 17.13
CA ASN A 356 15.07 -0.65 16.02
C ASN A 356 14.04 -0.63 14.89
N TYR A 357 12.84 -1.16 15.12
CA TYR A 357 11.79 -1.23 14.13
C TYR A 357 11.30 0.15 13.71
N GLY A 358 11.35 0.43 12.40
CA GLY A 358 10.83 1.65 11.78
C GLY A 358 9.55 1.43 10.99
N GLY A 359 9.26 0.19 10.58
CA GLY A 359 8.07 -0.15 9.80
C GLY A 359 8.11 0.29 8.35
N VAL A 360 9.25 0.78 7.88
CA VAL A 360 9.50 1.23 6.50
C VAL A 360 10.82 0.62 6.04
N SER A 361 10.84 0.04 4.86
CA SER A 361 12.07 -0.45 4.25
C SER A 361 12.73 0.62 3.39
N CYS A 362 14.05 0.47 3.21
CA CYS A 362 14.83 1.23 2.23
C CYS A 362 15.85 0.34 1.54
N TYR A 363 16.20 0.69 0.32
CA TYR A 363 17.34 0.09 -0.36
C TYR A 363 18.63 0.76 0.08
N VAL A 364 19.66 -0.06 0.30
CA VAL A 364 21.01 0.43 0.58
C VAL A 364 21.93 -0.03 -0.55
N PRO A 365 22.44 0.88 -1.39
CA PRO A 365 23.30 0.50 -2.51
C PRO A 365 24.62 -0.12 -2.02
N GLN A 366 25.09 -1.14 -2.74
CA GLN A 366 26.31 -1.89 -2.43
C GLN A 366 27.06 -2.21 -3.72
N ASP A 367 28.40 -2.30 -3.65
CA ASP A 367 29.25 -2.67 -4.79
C ASP A 367 28.96 -4.08 -5.34
N ARG A 368 28.47 -4.95 -4.45
CA ARG A 368 28.07 -6.31 -4.80
C ARG A 368 26.55 -6.42 -4.61
N SER A 369 25.81 -5.75 -5.48
CA SER A 369 24.41 -6.05 -5.61
C SER A 369 24.24 -7.51 -6.03
N ILE A 370 23.33 -8.22 -5.35
CA ILE A 370 23.00 -9.62 -5.69
C ILE A 370 22.38 -9.69 -7.09
N TYR A 371 21.88 -8.55 -7.58
CA TYR A 371 21.33 -8.39 -8.92
C TYR A 371 22.11 -7.37 -9.72
N ASP A 372 22.56 -7.79 -10.90
CA ASP A 372 23.04 -6.87 -11.91
C ASP A 372 21.92 -5.85 -12.24
N GLY A 373 22.25 -4.57 -12.15
CA GLY A 373 21.34 -3.49 -12.50
C GLY A 373 20.45 -2.94 -11.37
N LEU A 374 20.53 -3.45 -10.14
CA LEU A 374 19.70 -2.92 -9.07
C LEU A 374 20.09 -1.50 -8.63
N ASN A 375 21.41 -1.22 -8.54
CA ASN A 375 21.90 0.14 -8.32
C ASN A 375 21.49 1.09 -9.45
N GLU A 376 21.53 0.61 -10.71
CA GLU A 376 21.10 1.39 -11.88
C GLU A 376 19.61 1.72 -11.80
N LYS A 377 18.76 0.78 -11.38
CA LYS A 377 17.34 1.04 -11.21
C LYS A 377 17.10 1.96 -10.01
N PHE A 378 17.81 1.79 -8.91
CA PHE A 378 17.72 2.71 -7.77
C PHE A 378 18.00 4.16 -8.16
N ARG A 379 18.96 4.40 -9.06
CA ARG A 379 19.27 5.72 -9.60
C ARG A 379 18.13 6.34 -10.41
N THR A 380 17.13 5.57 -10.81
CA THR A 380 15.95 6.10 -11.52
C THR A 380 14.81 6.48 -10.58
N THR A 381 14.91 6.17 -9.28
CA THR A 381 13.88 6.56 -8.30
C THR A 381 14.05 8.02 -7.90
N SER A 382 12.94 8.71 -7.67
CA SER A 382 12.96 10.10 -7.17
C SER A 382 13.62 10.19 -5.79
N TRP A 383 13.50 9.14 -4.97
CA TRP A 383 14.14 9.05 -3.66
C TRP A 383 15.67 9.09 -3.75
N TYR A 384 16.27 8.45 -4.74
CA TYR A 384 17.73 8.44 -4.94
C TYR A 384 18.31 9.85 -4.98
N VAL A 385 17.67 10.72 -5.75
CA VAL A 385 18.09 12.12 -5.89
C VAL A 385 17.79 12.90 -4.62
N ALA A 386 16.54 12.81 -4.12
CA ALA A 386 16.06 13.58 -2.98
C ALA A 386 16.80 13.25 -1.67
N ALA A 387 17.17 11.99 -1.46
CA ALA A 387 17.90 11.52 -0.28
C ALA A 387 19.43 11.64 -0.43
N GLY A 388 19.94 12.33 -1.46
CA GLY A 388 21.37 12.71 -1.59
C GLY A 388 22.31 11.57 -1.99
N TRP A 389 21.82 10.44 -2.47
CA TRP A 389 22.67 9.29 -2.82
C TRP A 389 23.59 9.58 -4.01
N GLN A 390 23.17 10.41 -4.95
CA GLN A 390 24.00 10.87 -6.07
C GLN A 390 25.22 11.68 -5.60
N GLU A 391 25.09 12.45 -4.53
CA GLU A 391 26.16 13.35 -4.01
C GLU A 391 27.33 12.56 -3.42
N VAL A 392 27.08 11.32 -3.01
CA VAL A 392 28.08 10.41 -2.45
C VAL A 392 28.57 9.36 -3.44
N GLY A 393 28.17 9.47 -4.72
CA GLY A 393 28.69 8.69 -5.83
C GLY A 393 28.11 7.28 -6.00
N TRP A 394 26.93 7.02 -5.46
CA TRP A 394 26.22 5.73 -5.63
C TRP A 394 25.32 5.63 -6.87
#